data_2b69b314b9c92b53f90f27011abef177
#
_entry.id   2b69b314b9c92b53f90f27011abef177
#
_cell.length_a   1.000
_cell.length_b   1.000
_cell.length_c   1.000
_cell.angle_alpha   90.00
_cell.angle_beta   90.00
_cell.angle_gamma   90.00
#
_symmetry.space_group_name_H-M   'P 1'
#
loop_
_entity.id
_entity.type
_entity.pdbx_description
1 polymer ?
#
loop_
_entity_poly.entity_id
_entity_poly.type
_entity_poly.pdbx_seq_one_letter_code
_entity_poly.pdbx_strand_id
1 'polypeptide(L)'
;MNKELLYCIPAGQYGKEGVLSLLAQHPEIRFVSLVGIDLAGNDTDEKIPIEIFMKDYEDFFAGKAVQTDGSSVVFMNIATLNDARVDMVADSTVNWYVDYNDDNVMEENGRPVGTLRIPCFLIHNGKFIDSRSILKNSCEYVARELKKMLLGATVKGMENFPFSEIQDIVFTTG
;
A
#
# COMPACT_ATOMS: atom_id res chain seq x y z
N MET A 1 3.01 22.93 -25.66
CA MET A 1 3.25 21.47 -25.55
C MET A 1 2.38 20.94 -24.43
N ASN A 2 1.39 20.10 -24.76
CA ASN A 2 0.68 19.37 -23.71
C ASN A 2 1.69 18.42 -23.06
N LYS A 3 2.16 18.76 -21.87
CA LYS A 3 2.90 17.79 -21.05
C LYS A 3 1.92 16.66 -20.74
N GLU A 4 2.31 15.46 -21.08
CA GLU A 4 1.56 14.26 -20.73
C GLU A 4 1.35 14.22 -19.22
N LEU A 5 0.13 13.89 -18.79
CA LEU A 5 -0.19 13.76 -17.36
C LEU A 5 0.48 12.53 -16.78
N LEU A 6 0.92 12.61 -15.54
CA LEU A 6 1.43 11.47 -14.81
C LEU A 6 0.27 10.66 -14.23
N TYR A 7 0.14 9.40 -14.61
CA TYR A 7 -0.92 8.51 -14.10
C TYR A 7 -0.44 7.46 -13.10
N CYS A 8 0.84 7.10 -13.16
CA CYS A 8 1.39 6.03 -12.35
C CYS A 8 2.87 6.26 -12.03
N ILE A 9 3.25 5.97 -10.79
CA ILE A 9 4.64 5.81 -10.37
C ILE A 9 4.84 4.32 -10.07
N PRO A 10 5.54 3.57 -10.95
CA PRO A 10 5.73 2.13 -10.76
C PRO A 10 6.60 1.80 -9.55
N ALA A 11 6.25 0.72 -8.87
CA ALA A 11 7.02 0.21 -7.74
C ALA A 11 8.48 -0.08 -8.12
N GLY A 12 9.40 0.34 -7.26
CA GLY A 12 10.83 0.06 -7.42
C GLY A 12 11.53 0.75 -8.58
N GLN A 13 10.82 1.54 -9.40
CA GLN A 13 11.42 2.21 -10.55
C GLN A 13 12.23 3.46 -10.14
N TYR A 14 11.80 4.15 -9.08
CA TYR A 14 12.40 5.38 -8.63
C TYR A 14 12.81 5.29 -7.15
N GLY A 15 14.02 5.76 -6.83
CA GLY A 15 14.38 6.10 -5.46
C GLY A 15 13.76 7.44 -5.05
N LYS A 16 13.98 7.86 -3.80
CA LYS A 16 13.47 9.12 -3.24
C LYS A 16 13.68 10.32 -4.19
N GLU A 17 14.91 10.57 -4.60
CA GLU A 17 15.25 11.72 -5.45
C GLU A 17 14.55 11.65 -6.81
N GLY A 18 14.40 10.45 -7.37
CA GLY A 18 13.66 10.24 -8.61
C GLY A 18 12.18 10.55 -8.48
N VAL A 19 11.53 10.12 -7.38
CA VAL A 19 10.13 10.45 -7.08
C VAL A 19 9.96 11.95 -6.91
N LEU A 20 10.80 12.59 -6.11
CA LEU A 20 10.72 14.04 -5.87
C LEU A 20 10.94 14.85 -7.14
N SER A 21 11.91 14.44 -7.98
CA SER A 21 12.15 15.07 -9.28
C SER A 21 10.98 14.90 -10.24
N LEU A 22 10.37 13.72 -10.25
CA LEU A 22 9.19 13.44 -11.09
C LEU A 22 8.00 14.31 -10.66
N LEU A 23 7.71 14.37 -9.37
CA LEU A 23 6.62 15.20 -8.84
C LEU A 23 6.85 16.69 -9.10
N ALA A 24 8.09 17.17 -9.01
CA ALA A 24 8.43 18.56 -9.35
C ALA A 24 8.17 18.90 -10.84
N GLN A 25 8.16 17.92 -11.73
CA GLN A 25 7.82 18.10 -13.15
C GLN A 25 6.30 18.07 -13.41
N HIS A 26 5.50 17.64 -12.42
CA HIS A 26 4.05 17.48 -12.49
C HIS A 26 3.34 18.35 -11.45
N PRO A 27 3.39 19.70 -11.58
CA PRO A 27 2.81 20.62 -10.61
C PRO A 27 1.28 20.54 -10.52
N GLU A 28 0.62 19.87 -11.47
CA GLU A 28 -0.81 19.57 -11.43
C GLU A 28 -1.15 18.59 -10.28
N ILE A 29 -0.20 17.82 -9.77
CA ILE A 29 -0.39 16.94 -8.61
C ILE A 29 -0.24 17.78 -7.35
N ARG A 30 -1.37 18.08 -6.71
CA ARG A 30 -1.43 19.02 -5.57
C ARG A 30 -1.54 18.30 -4.22
N PHE A 31 -1.95 17.04 -4.24
CA PHE A 31 -2.20 16.27 -3.02
C PHE A 31 -1.59 14.89 -3.10
N VAL A 32 -1.29 14.35 -1.92
CA VAL A 32 -1.07 12.93 -1.66
C VAL A 32 -2.22 12.43 -0.80
N SER A 33 -2.71 11.24 -1.08
CA SER A 33 -3.66 10.52 -0.24
C SER A 33 -3.05 9.20 0.17
N LEU A 34 -2.87 9.00 1.48
CA LEU A 34 -2.52 7.69 2.04
C LEU A 34 -3.81 6.89 2.21
N VAL A 35 -3.86 5.71 1.58
CA VAL A 35 -5.05 4.85 1.56
C VAL A 35 -4.77 3.55 2.28
N GLY A 36 -5.34 3.38 3.47
CA GLY A 36 -5.33 2.13 4.23
C GLY A 36 -6.66 1.40 4.07
N ILE A 37 -6.64 0.07 4.03
CA ILE A 37 -7.86 -0.76 3.95
C ILE A 37 -8.00 -1.55 5.25
N ASP A 38 -9.08 -1.31 5.98
CA ASP A 38 -9.38 -2.01 7.23
C ASP A 38 -9.88 -3.45 7.00
N LEU A 39 -10.19 -4.18 8.08
CA LEU A 39 -10.66 -5.56 7.99
C LEU A 39 -12.09 -5.71 7.46
N ALA A 40 -12.86 -4.65 7.43
CA ALA A 40 -14.19 -4.64 6.83
C ALA A 40 -14.14 -4.29 5.32
N GLY A 41 -12.97 -3.92 4.80
CA GLY A 41 -12.79 -3.49 3.43
C GLY A 41 -13.08 -2.01 3.20
N ASN A 42 -13.23 -1.22 4.27
CA ASN A 42 -13.38 0.22 4.14
C ASN A 42 -12.00 0.86 3.93
N ASP A 43 -11.95 1.87 3.10
CA ASP A 43 -10.77 2.71 2.97
C ASP A 43 -10.75 3.79 4.06
N THR A 44 -9.58 3.99 4.62
CA THR A 44 -9.23 5.13 5.45
C THR A 44 -8.26 5.98 4.67
N ASP A 45 -8.62 7.22 4.41
CA ASP A 45 -7.92 8.12 3.50
C ASP A 45 -7.54 9.42 4.23
N GLU A 46 -6.25 9.72 4.22
CA GLU A 46 -5.73 11.00 4.74
C GLU A 46 -5.10 11.78 3.60
N LYS A 47 -5.74 12.88 3.21
CA LYS A 47 -5.34 13.74 2.11
C LYS A 47 -4.46 14.90 2.59
N ILE A 48 -3.28 15.03 2.02
CA ILE A 48 -2.21 15.93 2.47
C ILE A 48 -1.69 16.74 1.27
N PRO A 49 -1.35 18.03 1.44
CA PRO A 49 -0.67 18.79 0.41
C PRO A 49 0.63 18.14 -0.05
N ILE A 50 0.88 18.16 -1.36
CA ILE A 50 2.05 17.50 -1.97
C ILE A 50 3.39 18.04 -1.42
N GLU A 51 3.44 19.33 -1.09
CA GLU A 51 4.63 19.98 -0.56
C GLU A 51 5.06 19.39 0.80
N ILE A 52 4.09 19.00 1.63
CA ILE A 52 4.37 18.35 2.92
C ILE A 52 4.96 16.95 2.68
N PHE A 53 4.37 16.19 1.75
CA PHE A 53 4.90 14.88 1.38
C PHE A 53 6.33 14.98 0.84
N MET A 54 6.60 15.93 -0.06
CA MET A 54 7.93 16.10 -0.64
C MET A 54 8.97 16.50 0.40
N LYS A 55 8.59 17.35 1.36
CA LYS A 55 9.46 17.81 2.45
C LYS A 55 9.79 16.70 3.44
N ASP A 56 8.77 16.00 3.91
CA ASP A 56 8.86 15.04 5.00
C ASP A 56 8.84 13.58 4.51
N TYR A 57 9.30 13.35 3.27
CA TYR A 57 9.20 12.08 2.52
C TYR A 57 9.51 10.84 3.38
N GLU A 58 10.64 10.84 4.09
CA GLU A 58 11.07 9.67 4.88
C GLU A 58 10.10 9.35 6.04
N ASP A 59 9.47 10.36 6.62
CA ASP A 59 8.58 10.18 7.75
C ASP A 59 7.27 9.48 7.33
N PHE A 60 6.87 9.59 6.05
CA PHE A 60 5.73 8.85 5.50
C PHE A 60 5.98 7.34 5.47
N PHE A 61 7.23 6.91 5.23
CA PHE A 61 7.60 5.49 5.23
C PHE A 61 8.00 4.98 6.62
N ALA A 62 8.30 5.89 7.53
CA ALA A 62 8.61 5.57 8.92
C ALA A 62 7.37 5.54 9.84
N GLY A 63 6.17 5.85 9.31
CA GLY A 63 4.95 5.93 10.11
C GLY A 63 4.91 7.10 11.10
N LYS A 64 5.64 8.19 10.79
CA LYS A 64 5.75 9.36 11.68
C LYS A 64 5.00 10.58 11.16
N ALA A 65 4.69 10.60 9.85
CA ALA A 65 4.08 11.77 9.22
C ALA A 65 2.57 11.82 9.39
N VAL A 66 1.89 10.67 9.34
CA VAL A 66 0.43 10.60 9.27
C VAL A 66 -0.12 9.57 10.23
N GLN A 67 -1.16 9.95 10.93
CA GLN A 67 -1.92 9.08 11.80
C GLN A 67 -3.41 9.30 11.56
N THR A 68 -4.18 8.23 11.64
CA THR A 68 -5.64 8.31 11.68
C THR A 68 -6.18 7.88 13.06
N ASP A 69 -7.41 8.26 13.35
CA ASP A 69 -8.09 7.84 14.57
C ASP A 69 -8.52 6.37 14.46
N GLY A 70 -8.31 5.60 15.52
CA GLY A 70 -8.69 4.20 15.56
C GLY A 70 -10.19 3.95 15.41
N SER A 71 -11.03 4.95 15.68
CA SER A 71 -12.47 4.88 15.44
C SER A 71 -12.83 4.81 13.94
N SER A 72 -11.91 5.28 13.08
CA SER A 72 -12.03 5.19 11.62
C SER A 72 -11.57 3.84 11.06
N VAL A 73 -11.09 2.93 11.90
CA VAL A 73 -10.56 1.62 11.50
C VAL A 73 -11.41 0.51 12.11
N VAL A 74 -12.14 -0.21 11.29
CA VAL A 74 -12.99 -1.31 11.73
C VAL A 74 -12.17 -2.58 11.96
N PHE A 75 -12.14 -3.04 13.21
CA PHE A 75 -11.46 -4.24 13.64
C PHE A 75 -12.48 -5.28 14.15
N MET A 76 -13.34 -5.72 13.24
CA MET A 76 -14.57 -6.50 13.50
C MET A 76 -14.35 -7.63 14.52
N ASN A 77 -15.12 -7.59 15.62
CA ASN A 77 -15.18 -8.64 16.66
C ASN A 77 -13.84 -9.01 17.32
N ILE A 78 -12.78 -8.28 17.05
CA ILE A 78 -11.44 -8.53 17.60
C ILE A 78 -11.13 -7.50 18.68
N ALA A 79 -11.27 -6.23 18.36
CA ALA A 79 -11.03 -5.13 19.28
C ALA A 79 -11.79 -3.87 18.85
N THR A 80 -11.91 -2.92 19.77
CA THR A 80 -12.34 -1.55 19.50
C THR A 80 -11.13 -0.65 19.68
N LEU A 81 -10.83 0.14 18.66
CA LEU A 81 -9.68 1.04 18.63
C LEU A 81 -10.06 2.49 18.95
N ASN A 82 -11.17 2.72 19.67
CA ASN A 82 -11.61 4.06 20.05
C ASN A 82 -10.48 4.79 20.78
N ASP A 83 -10.29 6.06 20.44
CA ASP A 83 -9.25 6.93 20.99
C ASP A 83 -7.80 6.41 20.78
N ALA A 84 -7.63 5.39 19.94
CA ALA A 84 -6.32 4.87 19.58
C ALA A 84 -5.74 5.63 18.41
N ARG A 85 -4.41 5.78 18.39
CA ARG A 85 -3.70 6.28 17.21
C ARG A 85 -3.30 5.10 16.34
N VAL A 86 -3.54 5.25 15.04
CA VAL A 86 -3.15 4.29 14.02
C VAL A 86 -2.19 4.99 13.06
N ASP A 87 -0.95 4.53 13.03
CA ASP A 87 0.06 5.07 12.12
C ASP A 87 -0.20 4.58 10.71
N MET A 88 -0.14 5.48 9.73
CA MET A 88 -0.25 5.19 8.32
C MET A 88 1.13 5.18 7.68
N VAL A 89 1.56 4.02 7.20
CA VAL A 89 2.91 3.81 6.64
C VAL A 89 2.80 3.58 5.15
N ALA A 90 3.35 4.49 4.35
CA ALA A 90 3.33 4.39 2.89
C ALA A 90 4.00 3.09 2.40
N ASP A 91 3.40 2.43 1.41
CA ASP A 91 3.92 1.20 0.81
C ASP A 91 4.68 1.53 -0.48
N SER A 92 6.00 1.42 -0.45
CA SER A 92 6.86 1.61 -1.63
C SER A 92 6.97 0.37 -2.53
N THR A 93 6.38 -0.75 -2.13
CA THR A 93 6.48 -2.02 -2.86
C THR A 93 5.40 -2.20 -3.92
N VAL A 94 4.47 -1.26 -4.01
CA VAL A 94 3.36 -1.26 -4.97
C VAL A 94 3.34 0.00 -5.81
N ASN A 95 2.66 -0.05 -6.96
CA ASN A 95 2.48 1.12 -7.80
C ASN A 95 1.62 2.19 -7.10
N TRP A 96 1.95 3.45 -7.32
CA TRP A 96 1.14 4.59 -6.90
C TRP A 96 0.45 5.19 -8.11
N TYR A 97 -0.79 5.61 -7.95
CA TYR A 97 -1.60 6.12 -9.03
C TYR A 97 -2.06 7.55 -8.77
N VAL A 98 -2.13 8.35 -9.83
CA VAL A 98 -2.67 9.72 -9.73
C VAL A 98 -4.14 9.68 -10.12
N ASP A 99 -4.99 10.13 -9.21
CA ASP A 99 -6.41 10.33 -9.42
C ASP A 99 -6.68 11.79 -9.82
N TYR A 100 -7.29 11.97 -10.99
CA TYR A 100 -7.70 13.26 -11.52
C TYR A 100 -9.23 13.47 -11.50
N ASN A 101 -9.96 12.53 -10.89
CA ASN A 101 -11.43 12.54 -10.87
C ASN A 101 -12.01 13.07 -9.55
N ASP A 102 -11.25 13.87 -8.81
CA ASP A 102 -11.76 14.51 -7.60
C ASP A 102 -12.65 15.70 -7.96
N ASP A 103 -13.97 15.48 -7.95
CA ASP A 103 -14.98 16.48 -8.29
C ASP A 103 -14.96 17.72 -7.37
N ASN A 104 -14.27 17.64 -6.24
CA ASN A 104 -14.14 18.75 -5.30
C ASN A 104 -12.95 19.67 -5.61
N VAL A 105 -12.13 19.33 -6.59
CA VAL A 105 -10.93 20.09 -6.94
C VAL A 105 -11.06 20.63 -8.34
N MET A 106 -11.10 21.97 -8.45
CA MET A 106 -11.23 22.66 -9.73
C MET A 106 -9.94 22.56 -10.55
N GLU A 107 -10.09 22.59 -11.88
CA GLU A 107 -8.96 22.74 -12.79
C GLU A 107 -8.17 24.04 -12.50
N GLU A 108 -6.86 23.91 -12.47
CA GLU A 108 -5.95 25.05 -12.37
C GLU A 108 -5.19 25.21 -13.70
N ASN A 109 -5.31 26.39 -14.31
CA ASN A 109 -4.67 26.70 -15.60
C ASN A 109 -5.04 25.73 -16.75
N GLY A 110 -6.26 25.24 -16.79
CA GLY A 110 -6.75 24.29 -17.80
C GLY A 110 -6.15 22.89 -17.68
N ARG A 111 -5.63 22.52 -16.50
CA ARG A 111 -5.17 21.19 -16.15
C ARG A 111 -5.96 20.63 -14.98
N PRO A 112 -6.32 19.34 -15.01
CA PRO A 112 -6.95 18.72 -13.87
C PRO A 112 -5.98 18.73 -12.68
N VAL A 113 -6.51 18.91 -11.47
CA VAL A 113 -5.73 18.78 -10.25
C VAL A 113 -5.67 17.31 -9.84
N GLY A 114 -4.46 16.78 -9.69
CA GLY A 114 -4.22 15.40 -9.35
C GLY A 114 -4.00 15.15 -7.85
N THR A 115 -4.45 14.00 -7.38
CA THR A 115 -4.13 13.43 -6.08
C THR A 115 -3.34 12.14 -6.26
N LEU A 116 -2.11 12.11 -5.76
CA LEU A 116 -1.29 10.89 -5.76
C LEU A 116 -1.79 9.95 -4.67
N ARG A 117 -2.40 8.84 -5.05
CA ARG A 117 -2.90 7.82 -4.13
C ARG A 117 -1.82 6.79 -3.83
N ILE A 118 -1.42 6.72 -2.57
CA ILE A 118 -0.38 5.81 -2.07
C ILE A 118 -1.04 4.80 -1.14
N PRO A 119 -1.08 3.51 -1.49
CA PRO A 119 -1.49 2.47 -0.57
C PRO A 119 -0.58 2.48 0.67
N CYS A 120 -1.17 2.32 1.84
CA CYS A 120 -0.43 2.31 3.09
C CYS A 120 -0.79 1.11 3.96
N PHE A 121 0.08 0.82 4.91
CA PHE A 121 -0.19 -0.09 6.02
C PHE A 121 -0.77 0.68 7.19
N LEU A 122 -1.69 0.05 7.93
CA LEU A 122 -2.22 0.57 9.19
C LEU A 122 -1.52 -0.15 10.35
N ILE A 123 -0.87 0.62 11.21
CA ILE A 123 -0.09 0.08 12.33
C ILE A 123 -0.59 0.67 13.65
N HIS A 124 -0.92 -0.22 14.59
CA HIS A 124 -1.24 0.15 15.96
C HIS A 124 -0.31 -0.58 16.93
N ASN A 125 0.37 0.16 17.81
CA ASN A 125 1.32 -0.39 18.79
C ASN A 125 2.36 -1.35 18.13
N GLY A 126 2.89 -0.97 16.97
CA GLY A 126 3.88 -1.75 16.22
C GLY A 126 3.34 -3.01 15.53
N LYS A 127 2.02 -3.19 15.48
CA LYS A 127 1.37 -4.33 14.83
C LYS A 127 0.55 -3.87 13.63
N PHE A 128 0.68 -4.59 12.53
CA PHE A 128 -0.17 -4.39 11.35
C PHE A 128 -1.60 -4.81 11.65
N ILE A 129 -2.55 -3.94 11.31
CA ILE A 129 -3.99 -4.13 11.55
C ILE A 129 -4.82 -3.98 10.29
N ASP A 130 -4.19 -3.81 9.14
CA ASP A 130 -4.86 -3.69 7.84
C ASP A 130 -5.09 -5.05 7.17
N SER A 131 -6.08 -5.12 6.28
CA SER A 131 -6.45 -6.34 5.56
C SER A 131 -5.34 -6.86 4.65
N ARG A 132 -4.56 -5.96 4.03
CA ARG A 132 -3.45 -6.33 3.13
C ARG A 132 -2.33 -7.07 3.87
N SER A 133 -1.93 -6.54 5.02
CA SER A 133 -0.90 -7.16 5.87
C SER A 133 -1.35 -8.51 6.41
N ILE A 134 -2.61 -8.63 6.82
CA ILE A 134 -3.18 -9.90 7.31
C ILE A 134 -3.21 -10.93 6.18
N LEU A 135 -3.65 -10.54 4.98
CA LEU A 135 -3.64 -11.43 3.81
C LEU A 135 -2.21 -11.89 3.48
N LYS A 136 -1.25 -10.97 3.41
CA LYS A 136 0.17 -11.29 3.17
C LYS A 136 0.69 -12.30 4.19
N ASN A 137 0.50 -12.03 5.48
CA ASN A 137 0.94 -12.91 6.56
C ASN A 137 0.27 -14.29 6.47
N SER A 138 -1.00 -14.35 6.08
CA SER A 138 -1.73 -15.60 5.88
C SER A 138 -1.17 -16.41 4.71
N CYS A 139 -0.89 -15.77 3.58
CA CYS A 139 -0.26 -16.43 2.43
C CYS A 139 1.13 -16.97 2.79
N GLU A 140 1.95 -16.18 3.46
CA GLU A 140 3.28 -16.60 3.90
C GLU A 140 3.21 -17.80 4.89
N TYR A 141 2.24 -17.75 5.81
CA TYR A 141 2.01 -18.84 6.74
C TYR A 141 1.63 -20.13 6.00
N VAL A 142 0.63 -20.06 5.10
CA VAL A 142 0.15 -21.22 4.35
C VAL A 142 1.25 -21.76 3.42
N ALA A 143 2.00 -20.89 2.74
CA ALA A 143 3.14 -21.32 1.91
C ALA A 143 4.17 -22.11 2.72
N ARG A 144 4.52 -21.61 3.90
CA ARG A 144 5.46 -22.26 4.81
C ARG A 144 4.96 -23.63 5.29
N GLU A 145 3.70 -23.72 5.70
CA GLU A 145 3.13 -24.97 6.19
C GLU A 145 2.96 -25.99 5.05
N LEU A 146 2.52 -25.57 3.87
CA LEU A 146 2.46 -26.43 2.68
C LEU A 146 3.86 -26.96 2.30
N LYS A 147 4.87 -26.11 2.33
CA LYS A 147 6.25 -26.53 2.07
C LYS A 147 6.69 -27.63 3.04
N LYS A 148 6.40 -27.48 4.34
CA LYS A 148 6.71 -28.52 5.35
C LYS A 148 5.97 -29.82 5.07
N MET A 149 4.70 -29.75 4.68
CA MET A 149 3.88 -30.93 4.41
C MET A 149 4.30 -31.66 3.13
N LEU A 150 4.70 -30.93 2.10
CA LEU A 150 5.05 -31.48 0.79
C LEU A 150 6.49 -31.95 0.72
N LEU A 151 7.40 -31.37 1.49
CA LEU A 151 8.82 -31.68 1.45
C LEU A 151 9.05 -33.18 1.81
N GLY A 152 9.49 -33.94 0.82
CA GLY A 152 9.69 -35.41 0.95
C GLY A 152 8.41 -36.25 0.96
N ALA A 153 7.24 -35.63 0.67
CA ALA A 153 5.98 -36.35 0.59
C ALA A 153 5.88 -37.18 -0.71
N THR A 154 5.10 -38.26 -0.65
CA THR A 154 4.65 -38.98 -1.85
C THR A 154 3.18 -38.67 -2.05
N VAL A 155 2.84 -38.04 -3.16
CA VAL A 155 1.47 -37.64 -3.49
C VAL A 155 0.98 -38.53 -4.63
N LYS A 156 -0.15 -39.23 -4.42
CA LYS A 156 -0.76 -40.11 -5.42
C LYS A 156 -1.11 -39.33 -6.69
N GLY A 157 -0.63 -39.80 -7.83
CA GLY A 157 -0.79 -39.14 -9.13
C GLY A 157 0.28 -38.09 -9.44
N MET A 158 1.22 -37.87 -8.55
CA MET A 158 2.36 -36.95 -8.70
C MET A 158 3.68 -37.64 -8.34
N GLU A 159 3.81 -38.95 -8.58
CA GLU A 159 4.94 -39.78 -8.14
C GLU A 159 6.29 -39.33 -8.73
N ASN A 160 6.25 -38.66 -9.89
CA ASN A 160 7.43 -38.13 -10.58
C ASN A 160 7.76 -36.68 -10.22
N PHE A 161 6.99 -36.03 -9.35
CA PHE A 161 7.26 -34.67 -8.93
C PHE A 161 8.34 -34.67 -7.86
N PRO A 162 9.40 -33.83 -8.02
CA PRO A 162 10.53 -33.84 -7.08
C PRO A 162 10.20 -33.04 -5.81
N PHE A 163 9.29 -33.56 -4.96
CA PHE A 163 8.91 -32.87 -3.71
C PHE A 163 10.09 -32.63 -2.76
N SER A 164 11.18 -33.38 -2.89
CA SER A 164 12.41 -33.16 -2.13
C SER A 164 13.16 -31.88 -2.56
N GLU A 165 12.85 -31.33 -3.74
CA GLU A 165 13.54 -30.18 -4.33
C GLU A 165 12.71 -28.89 -4.26
N ILE A 166 11.57 -28.89 -3.57
CA ILE A 166 10.75 -27.68 -3.41
C ILE A 166 11.55 -26.61 -2.68
N GLN A 167 11.85 -25.52 -3.39
CA GLN A 167 12.54 -24.37 -2.81
C GLN A 167 11.56 -23.36 -2.22
N ASP A 168 10.44 -23.10 -2.93
CA ASP A 168 9.43 -22.13 -2.49
C ASP A 168 8.03 -22.49 -3.01
N ILE A 169 7.01 -21.90 -2.37
CA ILE A 169 5.61 -21.96 -2.79
C ILE A 169 5.12 -20.53 -2.93
N VAL A 170 4.67 -20.20 -4.13
CA VAL A 170 4.19 -18.86 -4.46
C VAL A 170 2.71 -18.94 -4.84
N PHE A 171 1.90 -18.06 -4.26
CA PHE A 171 0.51 -17.87 -4.66
C PHE A 171 0.43 -16.82 -5.76
N THR A 172 -0.20 -17.18 -6.87
CA THR A 172 -0.45 -16.27 -7.98
C THR A 172 -1.95 -16.10 -8.18
N THR A 173 -2.39 -14.90 -8.53
CA THR A 173 -3.73 -14.67 -9.05
C THR A 173 -3.72 -14.97 -10.54
N GLY A 174 -4.63 -15.82 -10.96
CA GLY A 174 -4.86 -16.14 -12.38
C GLY A 174 -5.71 -15.09 -13.08
#